data_a40319c375122b901b9bf0a637fe542c
#
_entry.id   a40319c375122b901b9bf0a637fe542c
#
_cell.length_a   1.000
_cell.length_b   1.000
_cell.length_c   1.000
_cell.angle_alpha   90.00
_cell.angle_beta   90.00
_cell.angle_gamma   90.00
#
_symmetry.space_group_name_H-M   'P 1'
#
loop_
_entity.id
_entity.type
_entity.pdbx_description
1 polymer ?
#
loop_
_entity_poly.entity_id
_entity_poly.type
_entity_poly.pdbx_seq_one_letter_code
_entity_poly.pdbx_strand_id
1 'polypeptide(L)'
;MRDVDNKYKALPFWSWNDDLDPKECVRQVEWMYEKGIGGFFMHARGGLTTPYLGEKWFECVDACSIRAKELGMHAYAYDENGWPSGFGGGALLNDKNNLALYLTFSYGKYDENALVSYDYSGDTLVRVNK
;
A
#
# COMPACT_ATOMS: atom_id res chain seq x y z
N MET A 1 -24.50 -23.08 21.57
CA MET A 1 -23.76 -22.90 20.32
C MET A 1 -22.39 -23.50 20.52
N ARG A 2 -21.87 -24.37 19.63
CA ARG A 2 -20.49 -24.88 19.79
C ARG A 2 -19.54 -23.69 19.63
N ASP A 3 -18.62 -23.55 20.58
CA ASP A 3 -17.56 -22.54 20.47
C ASP A 3 -16.65 -22.93 19.28
N VAL A 4 -16.68 -22.13 18.24
CA VAL A 4 -15.90 -22.38 17.02
C VAL A 4 -14.54 -21.73 17.20
N ASP A 5 -13.47 -22.50 17.00
CA ASP A 5 -12.10 -22.00 17.01
C ASP A 5 -11.95 -20.76 16.12
N ASN A 6 -11.27 -19.74 16.60
CA ASN A 6 -11.09 -18.45 15.90
C ASN A 6 -10.51 -18.60 14.49
N LYS A 7 -9.71 -19.63 14.23
CA LYS A 7 -9.16 -19.92 12.89
C LYS A 7 -10.23 -20.24 11.81
N TYR A 8 -11.45 -20.58 12.23
CA TYR A 8 -12.58 -20.84 11.31
C TYR A 8 -13.59 -19.70 11.27
N LYS A 9 -13.34 -18.61 12.00
CA LYS A 9 -14.18 -17.42 12.00
C LYS A 9 -13.74 -16.45 10.89
N ALA A 10 -14.57 -15.48 10.59
CA ALA A 10 -14.25 -14.44 9.61
C ALA A 10 -13.00 -13.64 10.01
N LEU A 11 -12.21 -13.26 8.99
CA LEU A 11 -11.03 -12.42 9.09
C LEU A 11 -11.22 -11.22 8.14
N PRO A 12 -11.92 -10.15 8.57
CA PRO A 12 -12.18 -9.01 7.72
C PRO A 12 -10.92 -8.24 7.36
N PHE A 13 -10.96 -7.64 6.18
CA PHE A 13 -10.02 -6.64 5.73
C PHE A 13 -10.41 -5.31 6.39
N TRP A 14 -9.66 -4.91 7.40
CA TRP A 14 -9.98 -3.73 8.20
C TRP A 14 -9.27 -2.50 7.66
N SER A 15 -10.03 -1.67 6.94
CA SER A 15 -9.52 -0.45 6.30
C SER A 15 -9.22 0.63 7.34
N TRP A 16 -7.98 1.02 7.46
CA TRP A 16 -7.51 2.16 8.23
C TRP A 16 -7.46 3.38 7.31
N ASN A 17 -8.46 4.23 7.41
CA ASN A 17 -8.73 5.31 6.45
C ASN A 17 -9.08 6.65 7.11
N ASP A 18 -8.58 6.88 8.33
CA ASP A 18 -8.77 8.12 9.09
C ASP A 18 -7.50 8.44 9.89
N ASP A 19 -7.58 9.42 10.79
CA ASP A 19 -6.55 9.62 11.82
C ASP A 19 -6.68 8.54 12.89
N LEU A 20 -5.65 7.72 13.02
CA LEU A 20 -5.67 6.58 13.93
C LEU A 20 -5.50 7.05 15.39
N ASP A 21 -6.27 6.44 16.27
CA ASP A 21 -6.10 6.53 17.72
C ASP A 21 -6.00 5.12 18.31
N PRO A 22 -4.94 4.81 19.10
CA PRO A 22 -4.75 3.46 19.65
C PRO A 22 -5.93 2.96 20.50
N LYS A 23 -6.59 3.85 21.25
CA LYS A 23 -7.74 3.49 22.09
C LYS A 23 -8.95 3.15 21.24
N GLU A 24 -9.19 3.94 20.22
CA GLU A 24 -10.28 3.68 19.27
C GLU A 24 -10.04 2.38 18.48
N CYS A 25 -8.81 2.13 18.06
CA CYS A 25 -8.44 0.89 17.39
C CYS A 25 -8.70 -0.32 18.31
N VAL A 26 -8.29 -0.27 19.57
CA VAL A 26 -8.56 -1.32 20.57
C VAL A 26 -10.05 -1.52 20.76
N ARG A 27 -10.83 -0.44 20.89
CA ARG A 27 -12.29 -0.52 21.00
C ARG A 27 -12.92 -1.27 19.83
N GLN A 28 -12.44 -1.02 18.61
CA GLN A 28 -12.93 -1.70 17.40
C GLN A 28 -12.52 -3.19 17.40
N VAL A 29 -11.32 -3.54 17.89
CA VAL A 29 -10.91 -4.95 18.06
C VAL A 29 -11.87 -5.66 19.02
N GLU A 30 -12.19 -5.04 20.16
CA GLU A 30 -13.16 -5.58 21.11
C GLU A 30 -14.55 -5.79 20.50
N TRP A 31 -15.00 -4.83 19.70
CA TRP A 31 -16.25 -4.94 18.95
C TRP A 31 -16.24 -6.10 17.97
N MET A 32 -15.17 -6.28 17.22
CA MET A 32 -15.01 -7.42 16.32
C MET A 32 -15.09 -8.75 17.09
N TYR A 33 -14.43 -8.83 18.23
CA TYR A 33 -14.48 -10.00 19.11
C TYR A 33 -15.90 -10.32 19.57
N GLU A 34 -16.63 -9.32 20.09
CA GLU A 34 -18.02 -9.46 20.55
C GLU A 34 -18.97 -9.93 19.43
N LYS A 35 -18.69 -9.57 18.18
CA LYS A 35 -19.45 -10.01 17.00
C LYS A 35 -19.02 -11.38 16.48
N GLY A 36 -18.09 -12.05 17.14
CA GLY A 36 -17.66 -13.40 16.78
C GLY A 36 -16.64 -13.44 15.64
N ILE A 37 -15.95 -12.33 15.36
CA ILE A 37 -14.85 -12.25 14.40
C ILE A 37 -13.62 -12.90 15.00
N GLY A 38 -12.88 -13.70 14.22
CA GLY A 38 -11.72 -14.47 14.66
C GLY A 38 -10.39 -13.75 14.55
N GLY A 39 -10.34 -12.67 13.79
CA GLY A 39 -9.14 -11.87 13.57
C GLY A 39 -9.38 -10.81 12.50
N PHE A 40 -8.34 -10.13 12.08
CA PHE A 40 -8.45 -9.01 11.14
C PHE A 40 -7.12 -8.74 10.42
N PHE A 41 -7.20 -8.06 9.28
CA PHE A 41 -6.05 -7.50 8.57
C PHE A 41 -6.07 -5.98 8.70
N MET A 42 -5.08 -5.41 9.39
CA MET A 42 -4.86 -3.96 9.47
C MET A 42 -4.30 -3.45 8.14
N HIS A 43 -5.04 -2.60 7.46
CA HIS A 43 -4.68 -2.18 6.11
C HIS A 43 -4.81 -0.65 5.94
N ALA A 44 -3.71 0.00 5.57
CA ALA A 44 -3.71 1.41 5.18
C ALA A 44 -4.50 1.61 3.88
N ARG A 45 -5.50 2.52 3.91
CA ARG A 45 -6.36 2.80 2.74
C ARG A 45 -6.44 4.29 2.46
N GLY A 46 -6.98 4.61 1.29
CA GLY A 46 -7.25 6.00 0.91
C GLY A 46 -8.10 6.70 1.98
N GLY A 47 -7.64 7.87 2.44
CA GLY A 47 -8.22 8.60 3.56
C GLY A 47 -7.41 8.52 4.87
N LEU A 48 -6.44 7.62 4.97
CA LEU A 48 -5.52 7.57 6.11
C LEU A 48 -4.72 8.87 6.21
N THR A 49 -4.83 9.57 7.33
CA THR A 49 -4.10 10.79 7.62
C THR A 49 -2.91 10.57 8.57
N THR A 50 -2.94 9.49 9.36
CA THR A 50 -1.77 9.06 10.14
C THR A 50 -0.64 8.63 9.20
N PRO A 51 0.59 9.14 9.36
CA PRO A 51 1.72 8.73 8.52
C PRO A 51 1.94 7.21 8.55
N TYR A 52 1.85 6.58 7.38
CA TYR A 52 2.09 5.14 7.21
C TYR A 52 3.52 4.80 7.61
N LEU A 53 3.69 3.73 8.39
CA LEU A 53 4.96 3.30 9.01
C LEU A 53 5.58 4.35 9.95
N GLY A 54 4.82 5.38 10.36
CA GLY A 54 5.24 6.33 11.39
C GLY A 54 5.04 5.78 12.81
N GLU A 55 5.50 6.53 13.79
CA GLU A 55 5.42 6.15 15.22
C GLU A 55 3.98 5.82 15.64
N LYS A 56 3.05 6.73 15.41
CA LYS A 56 1.62 6.54 15.73
C LYS A 56 0.99 5.33 15.02
N TRP A 57 1.43 5.05 13.79
CA TRP A 57 1.02 3.84 13.07
C TRP A 57 1.41 2.58 13.85
N PHE A 58 2.67 2.47 14.26
CA PHE A 58 3.15 1.32 15.01
C PHE A 58 2.54 1.22 16.41
N GLU A 59 2.29 2.35 17.09
CA GLU A 59 1.54 2.33 18.35
C GLU A 59 0.16 1.70 18.19
N CYS A 60 -0.55 2.00 17.11
CA CYS A 60 -1.85 1.40 16.81
C CYS A 60 -1.73 -0.10 16.47
N VAL A 61 -0.72 -0.48 15.67
CA VAL A 61 -0.46 -1.90 15.34
C VAL A 61 -0.17 -2.70 16.61
N ASP A 62 0.68 -2.18 17.48
CA ASP A 62 1.04 -2.83 18.74
C ASP A 62 -0.17 -2.97 19.67
N ALA A 63 -0.93 -1.88 19.87
CA ALA A 63 -2.12 -1.89 20.70
C ALA A 63 -3.15 -2.93 20.22
N CYS A 64 -3.42 -2.98 18.91
CA CYS A 64 -4.32 -3.95 18.32
C CYS A 64 -3.79 -5.39 18.46
N SER A 65 -2.50 -5.61 18.25
CA SER A 65 -1.88 -6.93 18.32
C SER A 65 -1.87 -7.48 19.73
N ILE A 66 -1.57 -6.64 20.72
CA ILE A 66 -1.62 -7.00 22.13
C ILE A 66 -3.04 -7.38 22.52
N ARG A 67 -4.02 -6.53 22.16
CA ARG A 67 -5.41 -6.81 22.52
C ARG A 67 -5.98 -8.04 21.81
N ALA A 68 -5.66 -8.23 20.54
CA ALA A 68 -6.04 -9.42 19.80
C ALA A 68 -5.50 -10.69 20.47
N LYS A 69 -4.24 -10.68 20.90
CA LYS A 69 -3.61 -11.80 21.62
C LYS A 69 -4.33 -12.13 22.92
N GLU A 70 -4.71 -11.11 23.71
CA GLU A 70 -5.47 -11.30 24.95
C GLU A 70 -6.84 -11.93 24.72
N LEU A 71 -7.47 -11.61 23.59
CA LEU A 71 -8.78 -12.13 23.20
C LEU A 71 -8.72 -13.45 22.40
N GLY A 72 -7.50 -13.97 22.15
CA GLY A 72 -7.29 -15.17 21.32
C GLY A 72 -7.64 -14.96 19.84
N MET A 73 -7.64 -13.71 19.35
CA MET A 73 -7.86 -13.35 17.96
C MET A 73 -6.55 -13.36 17.17
N HIS A 74 -6.68 -13.43 15.85
CA HIS A 74 -5.55 -13.31 14.93
C HIS A 74 -5.44 -11.87 14.39
N ALA A 75 -4.28 -11.24 14.57
CA ALA A 75 -3.97 -9.93 14.01
C ALA A 75 -2.94 -10.08 12.89
N TYR A 76 -3.25 -9.52 11.73
CA TYR A 76 -2.37 -9.48 10.57
C TYR A 76 -2.19 -8.04 10.12
N ALA A 77 -0.97 -7.68 9.73
CA ALA A 77 -0.69 -6.44 9.03
C ALA A 77 -0.65 -6.70 7.52
N TYR A 78 -1.29 -5.84 6.75
CA TYR A 78 -1.21 -5.84 5.30
C TYR A 78 -0.09 -4.89 4.86
N ASP A 79 0.74 -5.32 3.93
CA ASP A 79 2.00 -4.66 3.57
C ASP A 79 1.86 -3.50 2.56
N GLU A 80 0.66 -2.94 2.43
CA GLU A 80 0.38 -1.88 1.46
C GLU A 80 -0.08 -0.57 2.11
N ASN A 81 0.34 0.52 1.51
CA ASN A 81 -0.30 1.82 1.62
C ASN A 81 -0.67 2.28 0.20
N GLY A 82 -1.90 2.04 -0.17
CA GLY A 82 -2.39 2.20 -1.54
C GLY A 82 -2.15 0.97 -2.40
N TRP A 83 -2.73 0.95 -3.57
CA TRP A 83 -2.75 -0.17 -4.50
C TRP A 83 -2.02 0.19 -5.80
N PRO A 84 -1.24 -0.68 -6.41
CA PRO A 84 -0.89 -2.08 -6.06
C PRO A 84 0.25 -2.22 -5.04
N SER A 85 0.45 -3.46 -4.55
CA SER A 85 1.58 -3.84 -3.68
C SER A 85 2.92 -3.37 -4.21
N GLY A 86 3.79 -2.93 -3.29
CA GLY A 86 5.10 -2.36 -3.62
C GLY A 86 5.07 -0.86 -3.90
N PHE A 87 3.90 -0.25 -4.01
CA PHE A 87 3.79 1.20 -4.16
C PHE A 87 4.21 1.95 -2.88
N GLY A 88 3.96 1.35 -1.69
CA GLY A 88 4.37 1.89 -0.39
C GLY A 88 3.89 3.32 -0.12
N GLY A 89 2.68 3.69 -0.60
CA GLY A 89 2.18 5.07 -0.52
C GLY A 89 3.00 6.09 -1.33
N GLY A 90 3.80 5.63 -2.27
CA GLY A 90 4.68 6.46 -3.09
C GLY A 90 6.05 6.75 -2.45
N ALA A 91 6.33 6.25 -1.25
CA ALA A 91 7.59 6.52 -0.54
C ALA A 91 8.83 6.10 -1.33
N LEU A 92 8.74 4.99 -2.10
CA LEU A 92 9.84 4.51 -2.93
C LEU A 92 10.13 5.39 -4.14
N LEU A 93 9.18 6.22 -4.57
CA LEU A 93 9.32 7.10 -5.73
C LEU A 93 10.23 8.31 -5.46
N ASN A 94 10.58 8.57 -4.21
CA ASN A 94 11.53 9.62 -3.83
C ASN A 94 12.96 9.31 -4.29
N ASP A 95 13.30 8.04 -4.47
CA ASP A 95 14.56 7.62 -5.09
C ASP A 95 14.35 7.34 -6.59
N LYS A 96 15.01 8.12 -7.43
CA LYS A 96 14.92 7.98 -8.89
C LYS A 96 15.34 6.60 -9.42
N ASN A 97 16.18 5.87 -8.68
CA ASN A 97 16.58 4.52 -9.03
C ASN A 97 15.44 3.49 -8.93
N ASN A 98 14.40 3.82 -8.19
CA ASN A 98 13.21 2.97 -8.04
C ASN A 98 12.12 3.26 -9.07
N LEU A 99 12.32 4.27 -9.94
CA LEU A 99 11.35 4.62 -10.96
C LEU A 99 11.44 3.64 -12.13
N ALA A 100 10.29 3.21 -12.62
CA ALA A 100 10.22 2.50 -13.89
C ALA A 100 10.68 3.43 -15.01
N LEU A 101 11.63 2.96 -15.80
CA LEU A 101 12.12 3.66 -16.98
C LEU A 101 11.42 3.09 -18.21
N TYR A 102 11.02 3.96 -19.11
CA TYR A 102 10.45 3.60 -20.41
C TYR A 102 10.94 4.55 -21.48
N LEU A 103 11.03 4.05 -22.69
CA LEU A 103 11.34 4.86 -23.85
C LEU A 103 10.05 5.46 -24.39
N THR A 104 10.08 6.76 -24.63
CA THR A 104 9.05 7.44 -25.41
C THR A 104 9.60 7.79 -26.77
N PHE A 105 8.76 7.80 -27.79
CA PHE A 105 9.12 8.34 -29.08
C PHE A 105 8.05 9.33 -29.54
N SER A 106 8.48 10.31 -30.31
CA SER A 106 7.60 11.31 -30.92
C SER A 106 8.08 11.60 -32.33
N TYR A 107 7.14 11.97 -33.18
CA TYR A 107 7.45 12.52 -34.51
C TYR A 107 7.51 14.03 -34.42
N GLY A 108 8.47 14.63 -35.11
CA GLY A 108 8.58 16.08 -35.10
C GLY A 108 9.96 16.58 -35.46
N LYS A 109 10.26 17.79 -34.95
CA LYS A 109 11.59 18.37 -35.12
C LYS A 109 12.57 17.69 -34.17
N TYR A 110 13.84 17.71 -34.57
CA TYR A 110 14.95 17.24 -33.73
C TYR A 110 14.88 17.91 -32.34
N ASP A 111 15.04 17.08 -31.30
CA ASP A 111 15.18 17.49 -29.91
C ASP A 111 16.56 17.10 -29.41
N GLU A 112 17.36 18.08 -29.00
CA GLU A 112 18.72 17.87 -28.46
C GLU A 112 18.76 17.05 -27.18
N ASN A 113 17.64 16.94 -26.45
CA ASN A 113 17.53 16.12 -25.23
C ASN A 113 17.10 14.67 -25.52
N ALA A 114 16.82 14.33 -26.79
CA ALA A 114 16.52 12.96 -27.16
C ALA A 114 17.76 12.06 -27.02
N LEU A 115 17.58 10.86 -26.49
CA LEU A 115 18.64 9.86 -26.43
C LEU A 115 19.18 9.50 -27.81
N VAL A 116 18.29 9.46 -28.78
CA VAL A 116 18.59 9.20 -30.18
C VAL A 116 17.47 9.76 -31.04
N SER A 117 17.80 10.28 -32.21
CA SER A 117 16.82 10.64 -33.23
C SER A 117 17.16 10.05 -34.58
N TYR A 118 16.14 9.77 -35.33
CA TYR A 118 16.25 9.19 -36.67
C TYR A 118 15.56 10.14 -37.70
N ASP A 119 16.32 10.55 -38.69
CA ASP A 119 15.79 11.37 -39.79
C ASP A 119 15.41 10.46 -40.96
N TYR A 120 14.21 10.61 -41.46
CA TYR A 120 13.69 9.86 -42.60
C TYR A 120 13.36 10.78 -43.77
N SER A 121 13.62 10.29 -44.95
CA SER A 121 13.12 10.88 -46.21
C SER A 121 12.19 9.85 -46.87
N GLY A 122 10.89 10.06 -46.75
CA GLY A 122 9.91 9.01 -47.05
C GLY A 122 10.14 7.83 -46.12
N ASP A 123 10.29 6.63 -46.64
CA ASP A 123 10.54 5.39 -45.85
C ASP A 123 12.05 5.10 -45.69
N THR A 124 12.91 6.00 -46.14
CA THR A 124 14.36 5.80 -46.10
C THR A 124 14.97 6.52 -44.91
N LEU A 125 15.68 5.78 -44.03
CA LEU A 125 16.49 6.35 -42.97
C LEU A 125 17.69 7.07 -43.58
N VAL A 126 17.80 8.37 -43.32
CA VAL A 126 18.90 9.20 -43.88
C VAL A 126 19.95 9.56 -42.82
N ARG A 127 19.57 9.62 -41.56
CA ARG A 127 20.49 10.03 -40.49
C ARG A 127 20.09 9.45 -39.12
N VAL A 128 21.09 9.13 -38.32
CA VAL A 128 20.97 8.81 -36.90
C VAL A 128 21.77 9.83 -36.10
N ASN A 129 21.13 10.52 -35.19
CA ASN A 129 21.76 11.46 -34.26
C ASN A 129 21.75 10.87 -32.84
N LYS A 130 22.90 10.83 -32.19
CA LYS A 130 23.12 10.36 -30.84
C LYS A 130 23.59 11.50 -29.95
#